data_983782f926aa065285ce3aa0b3ac3b66
#
_entry.id   983782f926aa065285ce3aa0b3ac3b66
#
_cell.length_a   1.000
_cell.length_b   1.000
_cell.length_c   1.000
_cell.angle_alpha   90.00
_cell.angle_beta   90.00
_cell.angle_gamma   90.00
#
_symmetry.space_group_name_H-M   'P 1'
#
loop_
_entity.id
_entity.type
_entity.pdbx_description
1 polymer ?
#
loop_
_entity_poly.entity_id
_entity_poly.type
_entity_poly.pdbx_seq_one_letter_code
_entity_poly.pdbx_strand_id
1 'polypeptide(L)'
;MQTTICQEKRLGDNPRITILNTEIDVLNVNETIALVEKYVQTKTPLHLMGVNADKINEVNQNAKMREIVNSCGVINADGASVILASKYLKKPLPERVAGVDLMQSLVALSEEKGYSIYLLGAKQKVVEETSEVLKKRHPNLKVAGIHNGYFKEKDWPDISAELKDKKPDIVFVGITSPTKEYLIEYLQSKGNDA
;
A
#
# COMPACT_ATOMS: atom_id res chain seq x y z
N MET A 1 10.41 -3.51 -25.18
CA MET A 1 11.16 -3.84 -23.97
C MET A 1 10.20 -4.49 -23.00
N GLN A 2 10.36 -5.78 -22.72
CA GLN A 2 9.58 -6.45 -21.66
C GLN A 2 10.07 -5.90 -20.32
N THR A 3 9.24 -5.14 -19.65
CA THR A 3 9.48 -4.72 -18.28
C THR A 3 9.35 -5.98 -17.41
N THR A 4 10.46 -6.47 -16.92
CA THR A 4 10.46 -7.57 -15.94
C THR A 4 9.81 -7.03 -14.70
N ILE A 5 8.57 -7.47 -14.41
CA ILE A 5 7.90 -7.16 -13.15
C ILE A 5 8.72 -7.83 -12.07
N CYS A 6 9.15 -7.01 -11.10
CA CYS A 6 9.80 -7.52 -9.90
C CYS A 6 8.73 -8.32 -9.13
N GLN A 7 8.75 -9.65 -9.23
CA GLN A 7 7.91 -10.47 -8.36
C GLN A 7 8.40 -10.24 -6.93
N GLU A 8 7.60 -9.53 -6.15
CA GLU A 8 7.90 -9.33 -4.74
C GLU A 8 8.04 -10.68 -4.05
N LYS A 9 9.10 -10.82 -3.26
CA LYS A 9 9.26 -11.99 -2.41
C LYS A 9 8.23 -11.90 -1.29
N ARG A 10 7.14 -12.66 -1.46
CA ARG A 10 6.09 -12.72 -0.44
C ARG A 10 6.66 -13.33 0.85
N LEU A 11 6.57 -12.56 1.96
CA LEU A 11 7.03 -12.99 3.29
C LEU A 11 5.96 -13.70 4.11
N GLY A 12 4.68 -13.59 3.70
CA GLY A 12 3.55 -14.22 4.39
C GLY A 12 3.27 -15.63 3.86
N ASP A 13 3.03 -16.56 4.78
CA ASP A 13 2.57 -17.93 4.47
C ASP A 13 1.02 -18.04 4.51
N ASN A 14 0.34 -16.93 4.73
CA ASN A 14 -1.11 -16.87 4.80
C ASN A 14 -1.74 -17.28 3.45
N PRO A 15 -2.89 -17.98 3.48
CA PRO A 15 -3.58 -18.36 2.25
C PRO A 15 -4.14 -17.15 1.52
N ARG A 16 -4.30 -17.28 0.21
CA ARG A 16 -5.05 -16.37 -0.65
C ARG A 16 -6.30 -17.03 -1.19
N ILE A 17 -7.35 -16.25 -1.36
CA ILE A 17 -8.53 -16.64 -2.13
C ILE A 17 -8.58 -15.81 -3.42
N THR A 18 -9.23 -16.37 -4.44
CA THR A 18 -9.45 -15.65 -5.70
C THR A 18 -10.91 -15.27 -5.84
N ILE A 19 -11.18 -13.99 -6.08
CA ILE A 19 -12.49 -13.45 -6.42
C ILE A 19 -12.37 -12.73 -7.77
N LEU A 20 -13.04 -13.24 -8.82
CA LEU A 20 -13.05 -12.65 -10.16
C LEU A 20 -11.61 -12.24 -10.62
N ASN A 21 -10.70 -13.21 -10.72
CA ASN A 21 -9.30 -13.03 -11.13
C ASN A 21 -8.44 -12.13 -10.21
N THR A 22 -8.95 -11.76 -9.05
CA THR A 22 -8.21 -10.96 -8.06
C THR A 22 -7.86 -11.83 -6.87
N GLU A 23 -6.60 -11.91 -6.55
CA GLU A 23 -6.11 -12.56 -5.34
C GLU A 23 -6.32 -11.66 -4.12
N ILE A 24 -6.69 -12.26 -2.98
CA ILE A 24 -6.93 -11.53 -1.72
C ILE A 24 -6.39 -12.39 -0.58
N ASP A 25 -5.57 -11.79 0.26
CA ASP A 25 -5.00 -12.45 1.43
C ASP A 25 -6.06 -12.69 2.51
N VAL A 26 -6.03 -13.89 3.10
CA VAL A 26 -6.91 -14.24 4.24
C VAL A 26 -6.23 -13.75 5.51
N LEU A 27 -6.38 -12.44 5.79
CA LEU A 27 -5.77 -11.76 6.94
C LEU A 27 -6.79 -10.85 7.63
N ASN A 28 -6.73 -10.77 8.96
CA ASN A 28 -7.36 -9.72 9.73
C ASN A 28 -6.43 -8.49 9.86
N VAL A 29 -6.92 -7.42 10.50
CA VAL A 29 -6.13 -6.16 10.67
C VAL A 29 -4.83 -6.43 11.44
N ASN A 30 -4.88 -7.17 12.56
CA ASN A 30 -3.71 -7.42 13.38
C ASN A 30 -2.65 -8.28 12.65
N GLU A 31 -3.08 -9.30 11.93
CA GLU A 31 -2.21 -10.14 11.10
C GLU A 31 -1.58 -9.31 9.96
N THR A 32 -2.35 -8.41 9.37
CA THR A 32 -1.83 -7.48 8.35
C THR A 32 -0.76 -6.57 8.93
N ILE A 33 -0.99 -5.95 10.09
CA ILE A 33 -0.01 -5.07 10.76
C ILE A 33 1.27 -5.84 11.09
N ALA A 34 1.15 -7.05 11.68
CA ALA A 34 2.30 -7.88 12.00
C ALA A 34 3.11 -8.28 10.75
N LEU A 35 2.41 -8.56 9.64
CA LEU A 35 3.08 -8.87 8.38
C LEU A 35 3.78 -7.65 7.78
N VAL A 36 3.16 -6.46 7.79
CA VAL A 36 3.81 -5.20 7.37
C VAL A 36 5.05 -4.94 8.22
N GLU A 37 4.97 -5.10 9.54
CA GLU A 37 6.14 -4.93 10.43
C GLU A 37 7.28 -5.88 10.03
N LYS A 38 6.98 -7.13 9.69
CA LYS A 38 7.99 -8.10 9.21
C LYS A 38 8.69 -7.62 7.93
N TYR A 39 7.95 -7.04 6.98
CA TYR A 39 8.53 -6.46 5.76
C TYR A 39 9.46 -5.28 6.09
N VAL A 40 9.03 -4.37 6.97
CA VAL A 40 9.86 -3.25 7.43
C VAL A 40 11.15 -3.74 8.11
N GLN A 41 11.05 -4.70 9.04
CA GLN A 41 12.21 -5.25 9.77
C GLN A 41 13.20 -5.96 8.86
N THR A 42 12.73 -6.66 7.84
CA THR A 42 13.59 -7.39 6.89
C THR A 42 14.08 -6.53 5.73
N LYS A 43 13.67 -5.24 5.69
CA LYS A 43 13.96 -4.34 4.56
C LYS A 43 13.59 -4.95 3.21
N THR A 44 12.48 -5.67 3.18
CA THR A 44 11.92 -6.25 1.96
C THR A 44 10.88 -5.30 1.41
N PRO A 45 10.95 -4.88 0.15
CA PRO A 45 9.95 -4.02 -0.45
C PRO A 45 8.55 -4.62 -0.35
N LEU A 46 7.55 -3.80 -0.03
CA LEU A 46 6.16 -4.21 0.06
C LEU A 46 5.25 -3.25 -0.71
N HIS A 47 4.51 -3.78 -1.69
CA HIS A 47 3.30 -3.14 -2.16
C HIS A 47 2.10 -3.74 -1.42
N LEU A 48 1.47 -2.96 -0.54
CA LEU A 48 0.22 -3.33 0.13
C LEU A 48 -0.96 -2.73 -0.63
N MET A 49 -1.87 -3.60 -1.06
CA MET A 49 -3.03 -3.23 -1.87
C MET A 49 -4.33 -3.45 -1.10
N GLY A 50 -5.18 -2.42 -1.03
CA GLY A 50 -6.57 -2.56 -0.62
C GLY A 50 -7.48 -2.79 -1.84
N VAL A 51 -8.27 -3.85 -1.82
CA VAL A 51 -9.16 -4.24 -2.92
C VAL A 51 -10.62 -4.03 -2.53
N ASN A 52 -11.34 -3.27 -3.36
CA ASN A 52 -12.79 -3.09 -3.32
C ASN A 52 -13.42 -3.56 -4.64
N ALA A 53 -14.74 -3.40 -4.81
CA ALA A 53 -15.43 -3.81 -6.03
C ALA A 53 -14.91 -3.11 -7.30
N ASP A 54 -14.58 -1.81 -7.20
CA ASP A 54 -14.07 -1.05 -8.35
C ASP A 54 -12.70 -1.58 -8.78
N LYS A 55 -11.82 -1.90 -7.82
CA LYS A 55 -10.52 -2.51 -8.12
C LYS A 55 -10.67 -3.90 -8.74
N ILE A 56 -11.60 -4.72 -8.27
CA ILE A 56 -11.90 -6.04 -8.89
C ILE A 56 -12.38 -5.85 -10.34
N ASN A 57 -13.25 -4.89 -10.61
CA ASN A 57 -13.71 -4.60 -11.97
C ASN A 57 -12.53 -4.15 -12.86
N GLU A 58 -11.67 -3.28 -12.36
CA GLU A 58 -10.49 -2.81 -13.07
C GLU A 58 -9.52 -3.98 -13.41
N VAL A 59 -9.26 -4.86 -12.45
CA VAL A 59 -8.45 -6.09 -12.62
C VAL A 59 -9.01 -7.00 -13.71
N ASN A 60 -10.34 -7.10 -13.82
CA ASN A 60 -10.97 -7.91 -14.87
C ASN A 60 -10.87 -7.29 -16.26
N GLN A 61 -10.86 -5.98 -16.36
CA GLN A 61 -10.83 -5.25 -17.63
C GLN A 61 -9.42 -4.94 -18.14
N ASN A 62 -8.44 -4.88 -17.24
CA ASN A 62 -7.08 -4.44 -17.54
C ASN A 62 -6.04 -5.50 -17.10
N ALA A 63 -5.43 -6.16 -18.10
CA ALA A 63 -4.43 -7.21 -17.86
C ALA A 63 -3.21 -6.71 -17.07
N LYS A 64 -2.74 -5.48 -17.36
CA LYS A 64 -1.60 -4.87 -16.64
C LYS A 64 -1.96 -4.60 -15.17
N MET A 65 -3.17 -4.07 -14.91
CA MET A 65 -3.64 -3.87 -13.54
C MET A 65 -3.78 -5.19 -12.78
N ARG A 66 -4.27 -6.24 -13.45
CA ARG A 66 -4.33 -7.59 -12.87
C ARG A 66 -2.96 -8.08 -12.43
N GLU A 67 -1.95 -7.90 -13.28
CA GLU A 67 -0.59 -8.31 -13.00
C GLU A 67 -0.04 -7.54 -11.79
N ILE A 68 -0.18 -6.21 -11.76
CA ILE A 68 0.29 -5.36 -10.65
C ILE A 68 -0.40 -5.78 -9.35
N VAL A 69 -1.73 -5.86 -9.33
CA VAL A 69 -2.49 -6.18 -8.11
C VAL A 69 -2.13 -7.57 -7.59
N ASN A 70 -2.09 -8.60 -8.45
CA ASN A 70 -1.82 -9.97 -8.01
C ASN A 70 -0.34 -10.22 -7.68
N SER A 71 0.57 -9.32 -8.08
CA SER A 71 1.98 -9.37 -7.67
C SER A 71 2.26 -8.72 -6.32
N CYS A 72 1.30 -7.97 -5.75
CA CYS A 72 1.47 -7.31 -4.46
C CYS A 72 1.81 -8.31 -3.33
N GLY A 73 2.71 -7.90 -2.44
CA GLY A 73 3.11 -8.72 -1.29
C GLY A 73 1.97 -8.95 -0.30
N VAL A 74 1.09 -7.95 -0.11
CA VAL A 74 -0.14 -8.04 0.71
C VAL A 74 -1.31 -7.44 -0.04
N ILE A 75 -2.43 -8.16 -0.09
CA ILE A 75 -3.67 -7.75 -0.77
C ILE A 75 -4.85 -7.91 0.19
N ASN A 76 -5.35 -6.80 0.72
CA ASN A 76 -6.41 -6.78 1.71
C ASN A 76 -7.80 -6.54 1.10
N ALA A 77 -8.84 -7.09 1.73
CA ALA A 77 -10.22 -6.77 1.42
C ALA A 77 -10.63 -5.44 2.05
N ASP A 78 -10.60 -4.33 1.29
CA ASP A 78 -11.00 -3.01 1.78
C ASP A 78 -12.51 -2.74 1.63
N GLY A 79 -13.19 -3.44 0.75
CA GLY A 79 -14.62 -3.25 0.49
C GLY A 79 -15.53 -4.21 1.27
N ALA A 80 -16.63 -3.71 1.88
CA ALA A 80 -17.65 -4.57 2.49
C ALA A 80 -18.29 -5.55 1.49
N SER A 81 -18.42 -5.14 0.22
CA SER A 81 -18.88 -6.00 -0.88
C SER A 81 -17.96 -7.19 -1.14
N VAL A 82 -16.64 -7.02 -0.96
CA VAL A 82 -15.66 -8.09 -1.12
C VAL A 82 -15.84 -9.14 -0.02
N ILE A 83 -16.07 -8.70 1.23
CA ILE A 83 -16.37 -9.59 2.36
C ILE A 83 -17.67 -10.37 2.10
N LEU A 84 -18.71 -9.70 1.60
CA LEU A 84 -19.97 -10.36 1.28
C LEU A 84 -19.80 -11.41 0.17
N ALA A 85 -19.08 -11.06 -0.90
CA ALA A 85 -18.77 -11.95 -2.00
C ALA A 85 -17.97 -13.18 -1.54
N SER A 86 -16.99 -12.99 -0.65
CA SER A 86 -16.18 -14.09 -0.11
C SER A 86 -17.04 -15.12 0.65
N LYS A 87 -18.00 -14.64 1.45
CA LYS A 87 -18.97 -15.49 2.17
C LYS A 87 -19.88 -16.24 1.20
N TYR A 88 -20.40 -15.56 0.18
CA TYR A 88 -21.25 -16.18 -0.85
C TYR A 88 -20.51 -17.29 -1.61
N LEU A 89 -19.23 -17.07 -1.91
CA LEU A 89 -18.36 -18.04 -2.57
C LEU A 89 -17.86 -19.17 -1.64
N LYS A 90 -18.32 -19.20 -0.39
CA LYS A 90 -17.89 -20.18 0.64
C LYS A 90 -16.36 -20.17 0.90
N LYS A 91 -15.73 -19.02 0.71
CA LYS A 91 -14.32 -18.74 0.99
C LYS A 91 -14.22 -17.48 1.88
N PRO A 92 -14.74 -17.52 3.13
CA PRO A 92 -14.91 -16.33 3.93
C PRO A 92 -13.55 -15.69 4.27
N LEU A 93 -13.47 -14.38 4.07
CA LEU A 93 -12.40 -13.55 4.60
C LEU A 93 -12.72 -13.18 6.06
N PRO A 94 -11.69 -13.02 6.94
CA PRO A 94 -11.91 -12.78 8.35
C PRO A 94 -12.71 -11.50 8.63
N GLU A 95 -12.25 -10.41 8.03
CA GLU A 95 -12.87 -9.09 8.20
C GLU A 95 -12.47 -8.13 7.07
N ARG A 96 -13.08 -6.95 7.06
CA ARG A 96 -12.69 -5.85 6.19
C ARG A 96 -11.47 -5.14 6.79
N VAL A 97 -10.40 -5.02 6.00
CA VAL A 97 -9.21 -4.23 6.34
C VAL A 97 -9.26 -2.93 5.53
N ALA A 98 -9.84 -1.89 6.13
CA ALA A 98 -9.96 -0.59 5.46
C ALA A 98 -8.63 0.15 5.47
N GLY A 99 -8.21 0.66 4.29
CA GLY A 99 -6.93 1.34 4.14
C GLY A 99 -6.74 2.54 5.08
N VAL A 100 -7.81 3.30 5.37
CA VAL A 100 -7.76 4.45 6.30
C VAL A 100 -7.51 4.01 7.73
N ASP A 101 -8.18 2.95 8.19
CA ASP A 101 -8.03 2.42 9.56
C ASP A 101 -6.65 1.75 9.72
N LEU A 102 -6.22 1.02 8.70
CA LEU A 102 -4.89 0.42 8.66
C LEU A 102 -3.78 1.48 8.71
N MET A 103 -3.94 2.61 7.98
CA MET A 103 -3.01 3.75 8.04
C MET A 103 -2.86 4.27 9.48
N GLN A 104 -3.97 4.46 10.21
CA GLN A 104 -3.93 4.93 11.61
C GLN A 104 -3.15 3.94 12.50
N SER A 105 -3.39 2.65 12.32
CA SER A 105 -2.70 1.60 13.08
C SER A 105 -1.20 1.54 12.76
N LEU A 106 -0.82 1.68 11.48
CA LEU A 106 0.58 1.71 11.06
C LEU A 106 1.31 2.98 11.50
N VAL A 107 0.62 4.11 11.60
CA VAL A 107 1.17 5.35 12.18
C VAL A 107 1.46 5.15 13.68
N ALA A 108 0.54 4.55 14.43
CA ALA A 108 0.74 4.25 15.86
C ALA A 108 1.90 3.27 16.07
N LEU A 109 1.99 2.20 15.24
CA LEU A 109 3.11 1.27 15.24
C LEU A 109 4.43 1.99 14.91
N SER A 110 4.42 2.90 13.93
CA SER A 110 5.62 3.65 13.54
C SER A 110 6.13 4.52 14.68
N GLU A 111 5.24 5.17 15.43
CA GLU A 111 5.63 5.93 16.62
C GLU A 111 6.23 5.01 17.70
N GLU A 112 5.58 3.87 18.00
CA GLU A 112 6.02 2.91 19.02
C GLU A 112 7.41 2.31 18.70
N LYS A 113 7.61 1.90 17.44
CA LYS A 113 8.83 1.21 17.00
C LYS A 113 9.91 2.16 16.47
N GLY A 114 9.61 3.44 16.33
CA GLY A 114 10.54 4.44 15.80
C GLY A 114 10.76 4.37 14.30
N TYR A 115 9.82 3.77 13.55
CA TYR A 115 9.84 3.78 12.09
C TYR A 115 9.51 5.16 11.55
N SER A 116 10.05 5.47 10.38
CA SER A 116 9.80 6.73 9.67
C SER A 116 8.73 6.55 8.60
N ILE A 117 7.84 7.53 8.48
CA ILE A 117 6.80 7.54 7.46
C ILE A 117 7.03 8.65 6.43
N TYR A 118 6.53 8.45 5.23
CA TYR A 118 6.45 9.45 4.18
C TYR A 118 5.02 9.59 3.67
N LEU A 119 4.53 10.81 3.49
CA LEU A 119 3.17 11.08 2.99
C LEU A 119 3.24 11.58 1.56
N LEU A 120 2.74 10.80 0.61
CA LEU A 120 2.69 11.13 -0.81
C LEU A 120 1.23 11.20 -1.26
N GLY A 121 0.70 12.38 -1.54
CA GLY A 121 -0.67 12.49 -2.06
C GLY A 121 -1.39 13.75 -1.66
N ALA A 122 -2.68 13.84 -2.03
CA ALA A 122 -3.56 14.96 -1.76
C ALA A 122 -3.06 16.31 -2.31
N LYS A 123 -3.72 17.43 -2.00
CA LYS A 123 -3.23 18.78 -2.28
C LYS A 123 -2.14 19.16 -1.29
N GLN A 124 -1.23 20.06 -1.69
CA GLN A 124 -0.11 20.51 -0.86
C GLN A 124 -0.56 20.89 0.56
N LYS A 125 -1.53 21.78 0.67
CA LYS A 125 -2.07 22.21 1.97
C LYS A 125 -2.62 21.03 2.80
N VAL A 126 -3.28 20.05 2.17
CA VAL A 126 -3.87 18.91 2.86
C VAL A 126 -2.79 17.97 3.41
N VAL A 127 -1.76 17.66 2.63
CA VAL A 127 -0.67 16.79 3.11
C VAL A 127 0.14 17.46 4.23
N GLU A 128 0.34 18.77 4.16
CA GLU A 128 0.97 19.56 5.23
C GLU A 128 0.14 19.51 6.52
N GLU A 129 -1.15 19.86 6.44
CA GLU A 129 -2.07 19.80 7.59
C GLU A 129 -2.17 18.38 8.17
N THR A 130 -2.19 17.33 7.30
CA THR A 130 -2.17 15.94 7.74
C THR A 130 -0.91 15.64 8.55
N SER A 131 0.26 16.04 8.03
CA SER A 131 1.53 15.86 8.74
C SER A 131 1.54 16.54 10.11
N GLU A 132 1.03 17.78 10.18
CA GLU A 132 0.94 18.52 11.46
C GLU A 132 -0.01 17.82 12.45
N VAL A 133 -1.17 17.37 11.99
CA VAL A 133 -2.14 16.66 12.84
C VAL A 133 -1.55 15.34 13.35
N LEU A 134 -0.87 14.58 12.49
CA LEU A 134 -0.21 13.35 12.89
C LEU A 134 0.87 13.61 13.93
N LYS A 135 1.74 14.61 13.74
CA LYS A 135 2.78 14.99 14.72
C LYS A 135 2.21 15.46 16.06
N LYS A 136 1.03 16.12 16.05
CA LYS A 136 0.35 16.51 17.30
C LYS A 136 -0.24 15.30 18.05
N ARG A 137 -0.77 14.31 17.33
CA ARG A 137 -1.34 13.08 17.93
C ARG A 137 -0.27 12.07 18.32
N HIS A 138 0.84 12.07 17.61
CA HIS A 138 1.97 11.16 17.73
C HIS A 138 3.27 11.96 17.85
N PRO A 139 3.59 12.50 19.04
CA PRO A 139 4.73 13.43 19.22
C PRO A 139 6.10 12.84 18.87
N ASN A 140 6.25 11.50 18.96
CA ASN A 140 7.50 10.82 18.67
C ASN A 140 7.55 10.26 17.22
N LEU A 141 6.50 10.50 16.41
CA LEU A 141 6.43 10.03 15.03
C LEU A 141 7.48 10.70 14.15
N LYS A 142 8.26 9.91 13.45
CA LYS A 142 9.25 10.37 12.47
C LYS A 142 8.59 10.52 11.10
N VAL A 143 8.34 11.76 10.67
CA VAL A 143 7.90 12.05 9.30
C VAL A 143 9.12 12.41 8.46
N ALA A 144 9.58 11.49 7.62
CA ALA A 144 10.76 11.65 6.76
C ALA A 144 10.54 12.69 5.66
N GLY A 145 9.29 12.84 5.19
CA GLY A 145 8.94 13.85 4.20
C GLY A 145 7.46 13.82 3.82
N ILE A 146 7.08 14.80 3.03
CA ILE A 146 5.73 14.93 2.46
C ILE A 146 5.84 15.38 1.00
N HIS A 147 4.97 14.90 0.14
CA HIS A 147 4.86 15.35 -1.24
C HIS A 147 3.39 15.38 -1.67
N ASN A 148 2.97 16.43 -2.39
CA ASN A 148 1.60 16.47 -2.89
C ASN A 148 1.36 15.43 -4.00
N GLY A 149 0.09 15.13 -4.28
CA GLY A 149 -0.31 14.13 -5.28
C GLY A 149 -0.55 14.68 -6.70
N TYR A 150 -0.23 15.97 -6.94
CA TYR A 150 -0.48 16.64 -8.21
C TYR A 150 0.80 16.75 -9.05
N PHE A 151 1.28 15.64 -9.53
CA PHE A 151 2.44 15.48 -10.40
C PHE A 151 2.07 14.65 -11.63
N LYS A 152 2.96 14.62 -12.62
CA LYS A 152 2.82 13.83 -13.84
C LYS A 152 3.86 12.73 -13.87
N GLU A 153 3.70 11.79 -14.77
CA GLU A 153 4.64 10.66 -14.95
C GLU A 153 6.10 11.10 -15.17
N LYS A 154 6.30 12.24 -15.87
CA LYS A 154 7.63 12.83 -16.06
C LYS A 154 8.34 13.23 -14.75
N ASP A 155 7.59 13.44 -13.67
CA ASP A 155 8.09 13.88 -12.36
C ASP A 155 8.44 12.67 -11.45
N TRP A 156 8.08 11.43 -11.86
CA TRP A 156 8.34 10.22 -11.08
C TRP A 156 9.83 9.94 -10.79
N PRO A 157 10.79 10.25 -11.69
CA PRO A 157 12.21 10.13 -11.37
C PRO A 157 12.64 10.97 -10.17
N ASP A 158 12.13 12.20 -10.05
CA ASP A 158 12.45 13.10 -8.94
C ASP A 158 11.85 12.58 -7.62
N ILE A 159 10.60 12.10 -7.66
CA ILE A 159 9.95 11.45 -6.51
C ILE A 159 10.75 10.21 -6.08
N SER A 160 11.19 9.39 -7.04
CA SER A 160 12.01 8.21 -6.76
C SER A 160 13.35 8.60 -6.10
N ALA A 161 13.99 9.65 -6.58
CA ALA A 161 15.25 10.15 -6.02
C ALA A 161 15.06 10.70 -4.59
N GLU A 162 13.97 11.44 -4.36
CA GLU A 162 13.63 11.96 -3.04
C GLU A 162 13.39 10.84 -2.03
N LEU A 163 12.60 9.81 -2.39
CA LEU A 163 12.36 8.66 -1.51
C LEU A 163 13.64 7.89 -1.18
N LYS A 164 14.56 7.74 -2.15
CA LYS A 164 15.88 7.12 -1.92
C LYS A 164 16.78 7.94 -1.01
N ASP A 165 16.70 9.27 -1.06
CA ASP A 165 17.42 10.16 -0.16
C ASP A 165 16.85 10.08 1.26
N LYS A 166 15.55 10.19 1.40
CA LYS A 166 14.83 10.20 2.69
C LYS A 166 14.76 8.83 3.37
N LYS A 167 14.78 7.74 2.60
CA LYS A 167 14.73 6.33 3.06
C LYS A 167 13.65 6.10 4.13
N PRO A 168 12.39 6.44 3.87
CA PRO A 168 11.32 6.14 4.81
C PRO A 168 11.15 4.63 4.97
N ASP A 169 10.66 4.20 6.12
CA ASP A 169 10.32 2.80 6.36
C ASP A 169 8.94 2.46 5.78
N ILE A 170 8.02 3.43 5.74
CA ILE A 170 6.66 3.27 5.18
C ILE A 170 6.29 4.50 4.36
N VAL A 171 5.78 4.29 3.13
CA VAL A 171 5.23 5.35 2.27
C VAL A 171 3.71 5.21 2.17
N PHE A 172 2.96 6.20 2.62
CA PHE A 172 1.52 6.27 2.40
C PHE A 172 1.20 7.01 1.11
N VAL A 173 0.64 6.30 0.14
CA VAL A 173 0.35 6.83 -1.21
C VAL A 173 -1.13 7.15 -1.35
N GLY A 174 -1.48 8.44 -1.24
CA GLY A 174 -2.85 8.96 -1.28
C GLY A 174 -3.18 9.66 -2.61
N ILE A 175 -3.02 8.98 -3.74
CA ILE A 175 -3.41 9.46 -5.07
C ILE A 175 -4.45 8.52 -5.71
N THR A 176 -5.04 8.94 -6.82
CA THR A 176 -6.08 8.18 -7.52
C THR A 176 -5.52 6.97 -8.27
N SER A 177 -6.32 5.89 -8.33
CA SER A 177 -6.12 4.79 -9.27
C SER A 177 -6.45 5.26 -10.71
N PRO A 178 -5.78 4.75 -11.77
CA PRO A 178 -4.72 3.72 -11.75
C PRO A 178 -3.30 4.28 -11.55
N THR A 179 -3.15 5.59 -11.46
CA THR A 179 -1.83 6.25 -11.37
C THR A 179 -1.03 5.77 -10.16
N LYS A 180 -1.72 5.52 -9.04
CA LYS A 180 -1.11 5.01 -7.81
C LYS A 180 -0.37 3.70 -8.04
N GLU A 181 -1.02 2.74 -8.66
CA GLU A 181 -0.48 1.41 -8.89
C GLU A 181 0.72 1.45 -9.83
N TYR A 182 0.64 2.22 -10.92
CA TYR A 182 1.75 2.41 -11.86
C TYR A 182 2.93 3.15 -11.23
N LEU A 183 2.67 4.15 -10.39
CA LEU A 183 3.73 4.85 -9.66
C LEU A 183 4.48 3.91 -8.72
N ILE A 184 3.75 3.11 -7.92
CA ILE A 184 4.38 2.19 -6.96
C ILE A 184 5.21 1.14 -7.71
N GLU A 185 4.68 0.56 -8.80
CA GLU A 185 5.43 -0.36 -9.66
C GLU A 185 6.72 0.31 -10.20
N TYR A 186 6.61 1.56 -10.66
CA TYR A 186 7.77 2.32 -11.12
C TYR A 186 8.79 2.51 -10.01
N LEU A 187 8.36 2.95 -8.82
CA LEU A 187 9.25 3.19 -7.67
C LEU A 187 10.02 1.92 -7.29
N GLN A 188 9.33 0.79 -7.19
CA GLN A 188 9.94 -0.51 -6.89
C GLN A 188 10.92 -0.94 -8.00
N SER A 189 10.58 -0.75 -9.28
CA SER A 189 11.48 -1.04 -10.40
C SER A 189 12.77 -0.21 -10.36
N LYS A 190 12.77 0.92 -9.65
CA LYS A 190 13.94 1.77 -9.42
C LYS A 190 14.69 1.44 -8.13
N GLY A 191 14.26 0.43 -7.37
CA GLY A 191 14.89 0.01 -6.11
C GLY A 191 14.58 0.97 -4.96
N ASN A 192 13.32 1.41 -4.84
CA ASN A 192 12.81 1.99 -3.60
C ASN A 192 12.30 0.84 -2.72
N ASP A 193 12.80 0.75 -1.49
CA ASP A 193 12.63 -0.39 -0.57
C ASP A 193 11.60 -0.09 0.56
N ALA A 194 10.83 1.01 0.46
CA ALA A 194 9.81 1.39 1.43
C ALA A 194 8.47 0.70 1.19
#